data_3a61aba7a5e492076ac44e8af694c556
#
_entry.id   3a61aba7a5e492076ac44e8af694c556
#
_cell.length_a   1.000
_cell.length_b   1.000
_cell.length_c   1.000
_cell.angle_alpha   90.00
_cell.angle_beta   90.00
_cell.angle_gamma   90.00
#
_symmetry.space_group_name_H-M   'P 1'
#
loop_
_entity.id
_entity.type
_entity.pdbx_description
1 polymer ?
#
loop_
_entity_poly.entity_id
_entity_poly.type
_entity_poly.pdbx_seq_one_letter_code
_entity_poly.pdbx_strand_id
1 'polypeptide(L)' 'MKAQHYRELSPDELEGKLEELQRHLFDLRSQAVTETQENSKVITNTKRDIARLKTVMREQNG' A
#
# COMPACT_ATOMS: atom_id res chain seq x y z
N MET A 1 2.35 7.75 2.75
CA MET A 1 1.19 8.45 3.34
C MET A 1 1.00 8.06 4.78
N LYS A 2 0.50 8.99 5.58
CA LYS A 2 0.22 8.72 6.99
C LYS A 2 -1.16 8.08 7.12
N ALA A 3 -1.35 7.26 8.15
CA ALA A 3 -2.63 6.59 8.40
C ALA A 3 -3.79 7.58 8.52
N GLN A 4 -3.53 8.76 9.08
CA GLN A 4 -4.53 9.82 9.21
C GLN A 4 -5.11 10.23 7.87
N HIS A 5 -4.28 10.28 6.85
CA HIS A 5 -4.70 10.64 5.50
C HIS A 5 -5.71 9.63 4.95
N TYR A 6 -5.49 8.36 5.21
CA TYR A 6 -6.40 7.31 4.77
C TYR A 6 -7.75 7.37 5.49
N ARG A 7 -7.77 7.82 6.74
CA ARG A 7 -9.00 7.92 7.51
C ARG A 7 -9.99 8.94 6.96
N GLU A 8 -9.51 9.87 6.15
CA GLU A 8 -10.35 10.87 5.51
C GLU A 8 -11.04 10.35 4.25
N LEU A 9 -10.62 9.19 3.77
CA LEU A 9 -11.17 8.59 2.56
C LEU A 9 -12.40 7.74 2.86
N SER A 10 -13.30 7.66 1.88
CA SER A 10 -14.46 6.78 1.98
C SER A 10 -14.01 5.31 1.84
N PRO A 11 -14.83 4.34 2.31
CA PRO A 11 -14.48 2.93 2.16
C PRO A 11 -14.21 2.50 0.71
N ASP A 12 -14.98 3.03 -0.23
CA ASP A 12 -14.79 2.71 -1.65
C ASP A 12 -13.44 3.21 -2.15
N GLU A 13 -13.07 4.42 -1.73
CA GLU A 13 -11.78 5.00 -2.10
C GLU A 13 -10.63 4.21 -1.48
N LEU A 14 -10.80 3.72 -0.25
CA LEU A 14 -9.80 2.92 0.42
C LEU A 14 -9.58 1.58 -0.31
N GLU A 15 -10.66 0.95 -0.74
CA GLU A 15 -10.55 -0.30 -1.53
C GLU A 15 -9.81 -0.07 -2.83
N GLY A 16 -10.14 1.00 -3.55
CA GLY A 16 -9.46 1.36 -4.79
C GLY A 16 -7.99 1.61 -4.57
N LYS A 17 -7.66 2.31 -3.48
CA LYS A 17 -6.28 2.60 -3.14
C LYS A 17 -5.50 1.34 -2.77
N LEU A 18 -6.15 0.44 -2.03
CA LEU A 18 -5.54 -0.83 -1.66
C LEU A 18 -5.20 -1.66 -2.90
N GLU A 19 -6.14 -1.76 -3.82
CA GLU A 19 -5.94 -2.50 -5.06
C GLU A 19 -4.78 -1.90 -5.87
N GLU A 20 -4.74 -0.58 -5.96
CA GLU A 20 -3.68 0.13 -6.66
C GLU A 20 -2.32 -0.16 -6.05
N LEU A 21 -2.22 -0.11 -4.72
CA LEU A 21 -0.97 -0.38 -4.02
C LEU A 21 -0.54 -1.84 -4.17
N GLN A 22 -1.48 -2.78 -4.11
CA GLN A 22 -1.18 -4.19 -4.29
C GLN A 22 -0.65 -4.46 -5.71
N ARG A 23 -1.27 -3.84 -6.70
CA ARG A 23 -0.83 -3.95 -8.09
C ARG A 23 0.56 -3.37 -8.27
N HIS A 24 0.82 -2.22 -7.65
CA HIS A 24 2.13 -1.58 -7.69
C HIS A 24 3.20 -2.47 -7.05
N LEU A 25 2.88 -3.08 -5.91
CA LEU A 25 3.80 -4.00 -5.24
C LEU A 25 4.11 -5.21 -6.13
N PHE A 26 3.10 -5.74 -6.79
CA PHE A 26 3.29 -6.87 -7.71
C PHE A 26 4.23 -6.50 -8.85
N ASP A 27 4.04 -5.31 -9.44
CA ASP A 27 4.91 -4.84 -10.51
C ASP A 27 6.35 -4.67 -10.02
N LEU A 28 6.55 -4.11 -8.84
CA LEU A 28 7.87 -3.94 -8.26
C LEU A 28 8.57 -5.28 -8.05
N ARG A 29 7.82 -6.28 -7.60
CA ARG A 29 8.38 -7.62 -7.41
C ARG A 29 8.76 -8.27 -8.74
N SER A 30 7.96 -8.06 -9.77
CA SER A 30 8.26 -8.56 -11.10
C SER A 30 9.51 -7.94 -11.68
N GLN A 31 9.74 -6.67 -11.39
CA GLN A 31 10.91 -5.94 -11.88
C GLN A 31 12.15 -6.19 -11.03
N ALA A 32 11.99 -6.77 -9.85
CA ALA A 32 13.07 -6.97 -8.88
C ALA A 32 14.06 -8.05 -9.29
N VAL A 33 13.98 -8.54 -10.51
CA VAL A 33 14.98 -9.46 -11.06
C VAL A 33 16.36 -8.79 -11.15
N THR A 34 16.37 -7.46 -11.20
CA THR A 34 17.60 -6.66 -11.11
C THR A 34 17.63 -5.97 -9.76
N GLU A 35 18.05 -6.69 -8.75
CA GLU A 35 18.05 -6.19 -7.39
C GLU A 35 18.93 -4.96 -7.21
N THR A 36 18.29 -3.80 -7.02
CA THR A 36 18.95 -2.61 -6.54
C THR A 36 18.41 -2.31 -5.15
N GLN A 37 19.24 -1.71 -4.30
CA GLN A 37 18.85 -1.34 -2.95
C GLN A 37 17.66 -0.38 -2.96
N GLU A 38 17.56 0.44 -3.98
CA GLU A 38 16.45 1.37 -4.13
C GLU A 38 15.12 0.64 -4.28
N ASN A 39 15.09 -0.42 -5.07
CA ASN A 39 13.89 -1.22 -5.25
C ASN A 39 13.44 -1.87 -3.95
N SER A 40 14.39 -2.33 -3.13
CA SER A 40 14.08 -2.91 -1.83
C SER A 40 13.38 -1.91 -0.91
N LYS A 41 13.84 -0.67 -0.89
CA LYS A 41 13.22 0.38 -0.08
C LYS A 41 11.82 0.69 -0.56
N VAL A 42 11.63 0.78 -1.87
CA VAL A 42 10.30 1.06 -2.44
C VAL A 42 9.34 -0.08 -2.12
N ILE A 43 9.77 -1.31 -2.25
CA ILE A 43 8.96 -2.48 -1.92
C ILE A 43 8.56 -2.45 -0.44
N THR A 44 9.51 -2.18 0.45
CA THR A 44 9.24 -2.11 1.89
C THR A 44 8.25 -1.01 2.20
N ASN A 45 8.44 0.18 1.62
CA ASN A 45 7.54 1.30 1.85
C ASN A 45 6.14 1.01 1.33
N THR A 46 6.02 0.37 0.17
CA THR A 46 4.73 -0.01 -0.40
C THR A 46 4.02 -1.01 0.51
N LYS A 47 4.74 -1.99 1.05
CA LYS A 47 4.17 -2.95 1.99
C LYS A 47 3.66 -2.26 3.25
N ARG A 48 4.39 -1.28 3.76
CA ARG A 48 3.98 -0.52 4.94
C ARG A 48 2.71 0.27 4.66
N ASP A 49 2.63 0.90 3.49
CA ASP A 49 1.44 1.64 3.09
C ASP A 49 0.23 0.72 3.01
N ILE A 50 0.39 -0.46 2.43
CA ILE A 50 -0.68 -1.46 2.35
C ILE A 50 -1.13 -1.87 3.76
N ALA A 51 -0.19 -2.11 4.67
CA ALA A 51 -0.51 -2.48 6.05
C ALA A 51 -1.28 -1.39 6.77
N ARG A 52 -0.86 -0.13 6.60
CA ARG A 52 -1.56 1.01 7.18
C ARG A 52 -2.96 1.16 6.64
N LEU A 53 -3.11 1.00 5.33
CA LEU A 53 -4.39 1.09 4.67
C LEU A 53 -5.33 0.00 5.16
N LYS A 54 -4.86 -1.23 5.29
CA LYS A 54 -5.65 -2.33 5.82
C LYS A 54 -6.10 -2.06 7.26
N THR A 55 -5.22 -1.48 8.08
CA THR A 55 -5.54 -1.14 9.45
C THR A 55 -6.66 -0.11 9.50
N VAL A 56 -6.59 0.92 8.66
CA VAL A 56 -7.63 1.94 8.59
C VAL A 56 -8.95 1.34 8.13
N MET A 57 -8.92 0.48 7.13
CA MET A 57 -10.13 -0.21 6.65
C MET A 57 -10.76 -1.05 7.76
N ARG A 58 -9.93 -1.73 8.54
CA ARG A 58 -10.40 -2.53 9.67
C ARG A 58 -11.06 -1.64 10.73
N GLU A 59 -10.47 -0.49 11.02
CA GLU A 59 -11.04 0.46 11.98
C GLU A 59 -12.42 0.95 11.53
N GLN A 60 -12.59 1.22 10.24
CA GLN A 60 -13.85 1.71 9.71
C GLN A 60 -14.92 0.63 9.67
N ASN A 61 -14.53 -0.61 9.47
CA ASN A 61 -15.46 -1.73 9.41
C ASN A 61 -15.78 -2.30 10.81
N GLY A 62 -14.94 -1.98 11.75
CA GLY A 62 -15.09 -2.48 13.10
C GLY A 62 -15.92 -1.59 13.97
#